data_59c5872547747fd87407235a0e8aea34
#
_entry.id   59c5872547747fd87407235a0e8aea34
#
_cell.length_a   1.000
_cell.length_b   1.000
_cell.length_c   1.000
_cell.angle_alpha   90.00
_cell.angle_beta   90.00
_cell.angle_gamma   90.00
#
_symmetry.space_group_name_H-M   'P 1'
#
loop_
_entity.id
_entity.type
_entity.pdbx_description
1 polymer ?
#
loop_
_entity_poly.entity_id
_entity_poly.type
_entity_poly.pdbx_seq_one_letter_code
_entity_poly.pdbx_strand_id
1 'polypeptide(L)'
;MSRWHEVRLCGLLILVAKFEKLATKRLEYDEKAILGRDEILTMYLQYAEQANNWDLVDLSVHKILGHWLLLPSNLGMKDSRIHGKAEWTDTTDNRDYKIRILDELAESPCLWKQRMSMVCTWKTSQMGDPSWCLRYAEIHLHHPHDLMHKAAGWMLREMGKRVSMDLLRDFLRQHAHEMPRTMLRYAIEKMPEQERKEWMSV
;
A
#
# COMPACT_ATOMS: atom_id res chain seq x y z
N MET A 1 4.11 -19.54 15.25
CA MET A 1 4.75 -19.12 13.99
C MET A 1 6.21 -19.48 13.94
N SER A 2 6.78 -19.57 12.73
CA SER A 2 8.19 -19.98 12.57
C SER A 2 9.16 -18.85 12.95
N ARG A 3 10.24 -19.20 13.65
CA ARG A 3 11.37 -18.31 13.89
C ARG A 3 12.26 -18.12 12.64
N TRP A 4 12.12 -19.02 11.65
CA TRP A 4 12.95 -19.02 10.45
C TRP A 4 12.38 -18.06 9.40
N HIS A 5 13.24 -17.20 8.88
CA HIS A 5 12.89 -16.18 7.89
C HIS A 5 12.32 -16.82 6.61
N GLU A 6 13.00 -17.83 6.08
CA GLU A 6 12.62 -18.52 4.84
C GLU A 6 11.26 -19.21 4.93
N VAL A 7 10.91 -19.72 6.12
CA VAL A 7 9.60 -20.35 6.35
C VAL A 7 8.50 -19.29 6.33
N ARG A 8 8.74 -18.10 6.92
CA ARG A 8 7.79 -16.97 6.84
C ARG A 8 7.65 -16.47 5.41
N LEU A 9 8.77 -16.33 4.69
CA LEU A 9 8.78 -15.96 3.28
C LEU A 9 7.96 -16.94 2.44
N CYS A 10 8.19 -18.25 2.61
CA CYS A 10 7.42 -19.27 1.93
C CYS A 10 5.91 -19.16 2.22
N GLY A 11 5.53 -18.97 3.48
CA GLY A 11 4.14 -18.75 3.88
C GLY A 11 3.50 -17.53 3.20
N LEU A 12 4.22 -16.41 3.15
CA LEU A 12 3.76 -15.20 2.47
C LEU A 12 3.61 -15.42 0.95
N LEU A 13 4.56 -16.11 0.31
CA LEU A 13 4.47 -16.44 -1.12
C LEU A 13 3.25 -17.33 -1.43
N ILE A 14 2.93 -18.28 -0.55
CA ILE A 14 1.73 -19.11 -0.66
C ILE A 14 0.46 -18.25 -0.56
N LEU A 15 0.40 -17.32 0.40
CA LEU A 15 -0.73 -16.40 0.54
C LEU A 15 -0.88 -15.50 -0.68
N VAL A 16 0.23 -14.94 -1.19
CA VAL A 16 0.25 -14.14 -2.42
C VAL A 16 -0.32 -14.96 -3.59
N ALA A 17 0.19 -16.17 -3.81
CA ALA A 17 -0.27 -17.03 -4.91
C ALA A 17 -1.75 -17.38 -4.81
N LYS A 18 -2.27 -17.61 -3.58
CA LYS A 18 -3.70 -17.83 -3.35
C LYS A 18 -4.53 -16.58 -3.63
N PHE A 19 -4.08 -15.42 -3.16
CA PHE A 19 -4.77 -14.15 -3.38
C PHE A 19 -4.83 -13.81 -4.88
N GLU A 20 -3.71 -13.90 -5.59
CA GLU A 20 -3.63 -13.59 -7.02
C GLU A 20 -4.57 -14.48 -7.87
N LYS A 21 -4.75 -15.76 -7.50
CA LYS A 21 -5.73 -16.65 -8.16
C LYS A 21 -7.16 -16.16 -8.01
N LEU A 22 -7.51 -15.56 -6.88
CA LEU A 22 -8.84 -15.03 -6.59
C LEU A 22 -9.01 -13.57 -7.07
N ALA A 23 -7.92 -12.87 -7.39
CA ALA A 23 -7.90 -11.46 -7.77
C ALA A 23 -7.84 -11.26 -9.30
N THR A 24 -8.25 -12.25 -10.08
CA THR A 24 -8.33 -12.13 -11.54
C THR A 24 -9.54 -11.31 -11.96
N LYS A 25 -9.45 -10.58 -13.09
CA LYS A 25 -10.56 -9.77 -13.62
C LYS A 25 -11.88 -10.58 -13.77
N ARG A 26 -11.78 -11.87 -14.11
CA ARG A 26 -12.96 -12.75 -14.23
C ARG A 26 -13.66 -12.99 -12.90
N LEU A 27 -12.94 -12.98 -11.80
CA LEU A 27 -13.42 -13.26 -10.44
C LEU A 27 -13.61 -12.00 -9.59
N GLU A 28 -13.50 -10.82 -10.19
CA GLU A 28 -13.56 -9.54 -9.48
C GLU A 28 -14.81 -9.42 -8.62
N TYR A 29 -15.98 -9.77 -9.17
CA TYR A 29 -17.30 -9.70 -8.52
C TYR A 29 -17.87 -11.07 -8.14
N ASP A 30 -17.09 -12.15 -8.20
CA ASP A 30 -17.51 -13.47 -7.75
C ASP A 30 -17.56 -13.52 -6.21
N GLU A 31 -18.71 -13.85 -5.64
CA GLU A 31 -18.94 -13.83 -4.18
C GLU A 31 -17.96 -14.73 -3.41
N LYS A 32 -17.65 -15.93 -3.93
CA LYS A 32 -16.73 -16.84 -3.28
C LYS A 32 -15.29 -16.32 -3.34
N ALA A 33 -14.93 -15.69 -4.47
CA ALA A 33 -13.62 -15.07 -4.62
C ALA A 33 -13.47 -13.85 -3.71
N ILE A 34 -14.52 -13.03 -3.54
CA ILE A 34 -14.53 -11.91 -2.60
C ILE A 34 -14.30 -12.42 -1.18
N LEU A 35 -15.10 -13.39 -0.72
CA LEU A 35 -14.94 -13.99 0.61
C LEU A 35 -13.52 -14.55 0.81
N GLY A 36 -13.00 -15.30 -0.17
CA GLY A 36 -11.65 -15.86 -0.07
C GLY A 36 -10.55 -14.79 -0.04
N ARG A 37 -10.71 -13.67 -0.76
CA ARG A 37 -9.78 -12.52 -0.68
C ARG A 37 -9.83 -11.86 0.69
N ASP A 38 -11.02 -11.67 1.25
CA ASP A 38 -11.23 -11.06 2.56
C ASP A 38 -10.66 -11.94 3.69
N GLU A 39 -10.82 -13.26 3.60
CA GLU A 39 -10.21 -14.22 4.54
C GLU A 39 -8.67 -14.16 4.48
N ILE A 40 -8.08 -14.13 3.28
CA ILE A 40 -6.63 -14.03 3.12
C ILE A 40 -6.11 -12.71 3.67
N LEU A 41 -6.79 -11.59 3.40
CA LEU A 41 -6.42 -10.30 3.94
C LEU A 41 -6.50 -10.29 5.47
N THR A 42 -7.60 -10.78 6.04
CA THR A 42 -7.79 -10.87 7.49
C THR A 42 -6.65 -11.65 8.13
N MET A 43 -6.30 -12.80 7.58
CA MET A 43 -5.16 -13.60 8.04
C MET A 43 -3.84 -12.82 7.89
N TYR A 44 -3.61 -12.16 6.76
CA TYR A 44 -2.40 -11.38 6.50
C TYR A 44 -2.22 -10.25 7.53
N LEU A 45 -3.30 -9.51 7.85
CA LEU A 45 -3.30 -8.44 8.83
C LEU A 45 -3.14 -8.95 10.27
N GLN A 46 -3.80 -10.06 10.62
CA GLN A 46 -3.65 -10.70 11.92
C GLN A 46 -2.20 -11.09 12.23
N TYR A 47 -1.45 -11.47 11.20
CA TYR A 47 -0.06 -11.89 11.33
C TYR A 47 0.94 -10.88 10.76
N ALA A 48 0.53 -9.62 10.57
CA ALA A 48 1.36 -8.57 9.96
C ALA A 48 2.71 -8.36 10.65
N GLU A 49 2.77 -8.48 11.99
CA GLU A 49 4.01 -8.36 12.75
C GLU A 49 5.05 -9.46 12.45
N GLN A 50 4.63 -10.54 11.83
CA GLN A 50 5.53 -11.63 11.43
C GLN A 50 6.24 -11.35 10.09
N ALA A 51 5.75 -10.40 9.31
CA ALA A 51 6.48 -9.85 8.17
C ALA A 51 7.48 -8.79 8.66
N ASN A 52 8.38 -9.21 9.55
CA ASN A 52 9.27 -8.37 10.33
C ASN A 52 10.62 -8.08 9.66
N ASN A 53 10.62 -7.95 8.35
CA ASN A 53 11.75 -7.51 7.55
C ASN A 53 11.22 -6.82 6.27
N TRP A 54 12.02 -5.92 5.70
CA TRP A 54 11.64 -5.16 4.50
C TRP A 54 11.31 -6.07 3.31
N ASP A 55 12.07 -7.14 3.09
CA ASP A 55 11.85 -8.07 1.97
C ASP A 55 10.51 -8.84 2.10
N LEU A 56 10.11 -9.22 3.32
CA LEU A 56 8.82 -9.88 3.58
C LEU A 56 7.64 -8.95 3.30
N VAL A 57 7.76 -7.68 3.71
CA VAL A 57 6.74 -6.65 3.46
C VAL A 57 6.67 -6.34 1.97
N ASP A 58 7.80 -5.96 1.37
CA ASP A 58 7.85 -5.43 0.00
C ASP A 58 7.41 -6.47 -1.04
N LEU A 59 7.65 -7.76 -0.76
CA LEU A 59 7.28 -8.85 -1.65
C LEU A 59 5.79 -9.20 -1.60
N SER A 60 5.12 -8.97 -0.46
CA SER A 60 3.75 -9.46 -0.22
C SER A 60 2.69 -8.37 -0.21
N VAL A 61 2.98 -7.21 0.40
CA VAL A 61 1.94 -6.23 0.75
C VAL A 61 1.25 -5.62 -0.45
N HIS A 62 1.98 -5.26 -1.50
CA HIS A 62 1.38 -4.68 -2.70
C HIS A 62 0.53 -5.68 -3.48
N LYS A 63 0.82 -6.97 -3.34
CA LYS A 63 0.09 -8.06 -4.02
C LYS A 63 -1.17 -8.49 -3.27
N ILE A 64 -1.18 -8.37 -1.94
CA ILE A 64 -2.34 -8.71 -1.11
C ILE A 64 -3.11 -7.43 -0.76
N LEU A 65 -2.61 -6.63 0.19
CA LEU A 65 -3.29 -5.43 0.67
C LEU A 65 -3.47 -4.38 -0.44
N GLY A 66 -2.40 -4.06 -1.19
CA GLY A 66 -2.48 -3.08 -2.27
C GLY A 66 -3.44 -3.48 -3.40
N HIS A 67 -3.51 -4.77 -3.72
CA HIS A 67 -4.47 -5.26 -4.71
C HIS A 67 -5.90 -5.28 -4.17
N TRP A 68 -6.08 -5.64 -2.90
CA TRP A 68 -7.38 -5.61 -2.23
C TRP A 68 -7.98 -4.20 -2.17
N LEU A 69 -7.17 -3.14 -2.02
CA LEU A 69 -7.66 -1.75 -2.06
C LEU A 69 -8.45 -1.41 -3.32
N LEU A 70 -8.16 -2.10 -4.43
CA LEU A 70 -8.76 -1.88 -5.74
C LEU A 70 -9.94 -2.81 -6.05
N LEU A 71 -10.21 -3.80 -5.19
CA LEU A 71 -11.18 -4.85 -5.43
C LEU A 71 -12.40 -4.72 -4.51
N PRO A 72 -13.56 -5.24 -4.92
CA PRO A 72 -14.72 -5.39 -4.04
C PRO A 72 -14.38 -6.24 -2.81
N SER A 73 -14.93 -5.86 -1.66
CA SER A 73 -14.75 -6.55 -0.38
C SER A 73 -16.03 -6.46 0.45
N ASN A 74 -16.31 -7.50 1.23
CA ASN A 74 -17.40 -7.51 2.22
C ASN A 74 -16.96 -6.94 3.58
N LEU A 75 -15.67 -6.74 3.79
CA LEU A 75 -15.15 -6.19 5.03
C LEU A 75 -15.60 -4.73 5.17
N GLY A 76 -16.04 -4.36 6.36
CA GLY A 76 -16.53 -3.00 6.67
C GLY A 76 -17.94 -2.70 6.18
N MET A 77 -18.59 -3.59 5.44
CA MET A 77 -20.01 -3.45 5.14
C MET A 77 -20.81 -3.69 6.43
N LYS A 78 -21.59 -2.70 6.85
CA LYS A 78 -22.61 -2.92 7.86
C LYS A 78 -23.59 -3.97 7.32
N ASP A 79 -23.96 -4.92 8.17
CA ASP A 79 -24.79 -6.08 7.83
C ASP A 79 -26.13 -5.65 7.22
N SER A 80 -26.12 -5.33 5.92
CA SER A 80 -27.33 -5.03 5.12
C SER A 80 -27.89 -6.27 4.45
N ARG A 81 -27.67 -7.45 5.03
CA ARG A 81 -28.24 -8.74 4.58
C ARG A 81 -29.75 -8.84 4.73
N ILE A 82 -30.48 -7.71 4.82
CA ILE A 82 -31.94 -7.74 4.97
C ILE A 82 -32.69 -7.71 3.62
N HIS A 83 -32.07 -7.36 2.49
CA HIS A 83 -32.75 -7.35 1.18
C HIS A 83 -31.83 -7.82 0.05
N GLY A 84 -31.91 -9.06 -0.25
CA GLY A 84 -31.38 -9.88 -1.30
C GLY A 84 -31.06 -9.28 -2.67
N LYS A 85 -30.12 -8.38 -2.77
CA LYS A 85 -29.25 -8.07 -3.93
C LYS A 85 -28.24 -7.03 -3.46
N ALA A 86 -27.00 -7.43 -3.21
CA ALA A 86 -25.91 -6.49 -3.07
C ALA A 86 -25.65 -5.87 -4.45
N GLU A 87 -26.13 -4.66 -4.70
CA GLU A 87 -25.57 -3.83 -5.77
C GLU A 87 -24.18 -3.42 -5.27
N TRP A 88 -23.17 -3.95 -5.92
CA TRP A 88 -21.76 -3.59 -5.72
C TRP A 88 -21.53 -2.19 -6.29
N THR A 89 -22.05 -1.18 -5.60
CA THR A 89 -21.63 0.19 -5.83
C THR A 89 -20.36 0.39 -5.00
N ASP A 90 -19.40 1.14 -5.56
CA ASP A 90 -18.22 1.65 -4.85
C ASP A 90 -18.74 2.66 -3.81
N THR A 91 -19.33 2.13 -2.73
CA THR A 91 -19.94 2.94 -1.71
C THR A 91 -18.84 3.60 -0.92
N THR A 92 -19.01 4.87 -0.61
CA THR A 92 -18.21 5.68 0.32
C THR A 92 -17.80 4.88 1.57
N ASP A 93 -18.68 4.03 2.07
CA ASP A 93 -18.46 3.18 3.25
C ASP A 93 -17.32 2.17 3.11
N ASN A 94 -17.10 1.58 1.92
CA ASN A 94 -16.01 0.62 1.73
C ASN A 94 -14.65 1.32 1.61
N ARG A 95 -14.60 2.50 0.97
CA ARG A 95 -13.38 3.31 0.90
C ARG A 95 -12.96 3.80 2.30
N ASP A 96 -13.90 4.25 3.10
CA ASP A 96 -13.65 4.67 4.48
C ASP A 96 -13.12 3.53 5.35
N TYR A 97 -13.63 2.32 5.15
CA TYR A 97 -13.11 1.14 5.83
C TYR A 97 -11.68 0.80 5.40
N LYS A 98 -11.37 0.88 4.11
CA LYS A 98 -10.03 0.68 3.57
C LYS A 98 -9.04 1.72 4.12
N ILE A 99 -9.46 2.98 4.19
CA ILE A 99 -8.68 4.06 4.82
C ILE A 99 -8.40 3.73 6.28
N ARG A 100 -9.40 3.32 7.08
CA ARG A 100 -9.19 2.95 8.49
C ARG A 100 -8.15 1.86 8.67
N ILE A 101 -8.19 0.81 7.87
CA ILE A 101 -7.17 -0.26 7.93
C ILE A 101 -5.77 0.31 7.68
N LEU A 102 -5.61 1.17 6.70
CA LEU A 102 -4.31 1.75 6.41
C LEU A 102 -3.86 2.75 7.47
N ASP A 103 -4.78 3.55 8.02
CA ASP A 103 -4.50 4.48 9.11
C ASP A 103 -4.08 3.71 10.38
N GLU A 104 -4.78 2.62 10.75
CA GLU A 104 -4.38 1.73 11.85
C GLU A 104 -2.98 1.12 11.64
N LEU A 105 -2.63 0.78 10.41
CA LEU A 105 -1.27 0.30 10.09
C LEU A 105 -0.24 1.43 10.20
N ALA A 106 -0.56 2.62 9.72
CA ALA A 106 0.32 3.79 9.73
C ALA A 106 0.61 4.29 11.15
N GLU A 107 -0.39 4.25 12.04
CA GLU A 107 -0.30 4.66 13.44
C GLU A 107 0.25 3.56 14.36
N SER A 108 0.45 2.34 13.87
CA SER A 108 0.97 1.23 14.66
C SER A 108 2.37 1.52 15.21
N PRO A 109 2.70 1.11 16.45
CA PRO A 109 4.07 1.18 16.96
C PRO A 109 5.04 0.22 16.23
N CYS A 110 4.54 -0.68 15.38
CA CYS A 110 5.35 -1.63 14.63
C CYS A 110 5.78 -1.04 13.29
N LEU A 111 7.09 -0.82 13.12
CA LEU A 111 7.70 -0.31 11.88
C LEU A 111 7.21 -1.03 10.62
N TRP A 112 7.06 -2.34 10.71
CA TRP A 112 6.68 -3.16 9.54
C TRP A 112 5.23 -2.95 9.13
N LYS A 113 4.32 -2.72 10.10
CA LYS A 113 2.94 -2.32 9.82
C LYS A 113 2.89 -0.92 9.20
N GLN A 114 3.67 0.03 9.72
CA GLN A 114 3.82 1.36 9.12
C GLN A 114 4.34 1.25 7.68
N ARG A 115 5.35 0.40 7.44
CA ARG A 115 5.86 0.15 6.09
C ARG A 115 4.79 -0.47 5.17
N MET A 116 3.93 -1.34 5.68
CA MET A 116 2.82 -1.92 4.91
C MET A 116 1.85 -0.85 4.40
N SER A 117 1.49 0.17 5.22
CA SER A 117 0.59 1.25 4.82
C SER A 117 1.16 2.07 3.65
N MET A 118 2.49 2.19 3.57
CA MET A 118 3.14 2.92 2.49
C MET A 118 3.34 2.05 1.24
N VAL A 119 3.94 0.86 1.39
CA VAL A 119 4.35 0.04 0.23
C VAL A 119 3.16 -0.57 -0.51
N CYS A 120 2.01 -0.79 0.15
CA CYS A 120 0.81 -1.26 -0.54
C CYS A 120 0.33 -0.30 -1.64
N THR A 121 0.63 1.00 -1.53
CA THR A 121 0.23 2.04 -2.49
C THR A 121 0.93 1.91 -3.85
N TRP A 122 1.96 1.07 -3.95
CA TRP A 122 2.58 0.75 -5.24
C TRP A 122 1.56 0.18 -6.23
N LYS A 123 0.65 -0.68 -5.74
CA LYS A 123 -0.36 -1.32 -6.59
C LYS A 123 -1.41 -0.32 -7.07
N THR A 124 -1.87 0.60 -6.22
CA THR A 124 -2.84 1.62 -6.61
C THR A 124 -2.24 2.58 -7.64
N SER A 125 -0.99 3.01 -7.44
CA SER A 125 -0.25 3.81 -8.43
C SER A 125 -0.04 3.07 -9.75
N GLN A 126 0.20 1.74 -9.71
CA GLN A 126 0.29 0.93 -10.93
C GLN A 126 -1.02 0.95 -11.73
N MET A 127 -2.16 1.09 -11.07
CA MET A 127 -3.49 1.13 -11.68
C MET A 127 -3.98 2.56 -11.96
N GLY A 128 -3.11 3.57 -11.77
CA GLY A 128 -3.38 4.96 -12.13
C GLY A 128 -3.99 5.82 -11.01
N ASP A 129 -4.15 5.29 -9.79
CA ASP A 129 -4.63 6.06 -8.63
C ASP A 129 -3.46 6.53 -7.74
N PRO A 130 -3.11 7.83 -7.75
CA PRO A 130 -2.05 8.41 -6.94
C PRO A 130 -2.50 8.73 -5.51
N SER A 131 -3.82 8.79 -5.25
CA SER A 131 -4.37 9.38 -4.02
C SER A 131 -3.87 8.68 -2.74
N TRP A 132 -3.75 7.36 -2.77
CA TRP A 132 -3.23 6.58 -1.67
C TRP A 132 -1.75 6.86 -1.41
N CYS A 133 -0.94 6.93 -2.47
CA CYS A 133 0.49 7.20 -2.36
C CYS A 133 0.74 8.58 -1.75
N LEU A 134 0.07 9.61 -2.26
CA LEU A 134 0.22 10.99 -1.76
C LEU A 134 -0.18 11.09 -0.30
N ARG A 135 -1.37 10.57 0.08
CA ARG A 135 -1.85 10.58 1.47
C ARG A 135 -0.86 9.93 2.43
N TYR A 136 -0.39 8.71 2.13
CA TYR A 136 0.50 8.00 3.05
C TYR A 136 1.95 8.49 3.01
N ALA A 137 2.38 9.15 1.93
CA ALA A 137 3.65 9.87 1.91
C ALA A 137 3.64 11.09 2.84
N GLU A 138 2.52 11.85 2.91
CA GLU A 138 2.33 12.94 3.86
C GLU A 138 2.31 12.44 5.32
N ILE A 139 1.53 11.38 5.62
CA ILE A 139 1.47 10.79 6.95
C ILE A 139 2.87 10.36 7.46
N HIS A 140 3.69 9.82 6.57
CA HIS A 140 5.03 9.35 6.91
C HIS A 140 6.15 10.36 6.65
N LEU A 141 5.82 11.62 6.35
CA LEU A 141 6.79 12.66 5.97
C LEU A 141 7.88 12.85 7.03
N HIS A 142 7.48 12.93 8.29
CA HIS A 142 8.37 13.15 9.43
C HIS A 142 8.69 11.86 10.20
N HIS A 143 8.53 10.70 9.58
CA HIS A 143 8.80 9.44 10.24
C HIS A 143 10.29 9.33 10.65
N PRO A 144 10.62 8.88 11.88
CA PRO A 144 12.01 8.90 12.38
C PRO A 144 12.93 7.84 11.74
N HIS A 145 12.38 6.80 11.11
CA HIS A 145 13.16 5.64 10.68
C HIS A 145 13.51 5.67 9.19
N ASP A 146 14.81 5.49 8.86
CA ASP A 146 15.35 5.55 7.49
C ASP A 146 14.70 4.54 6.52
N LEU A 147 14.29 3.36 6.99
CA LEU A 147 13.57 2.39 6.15
C LEU A 147 12.21 2.91 5.68
N MET A 148 11.56 3.81 6.44
CA MET A 148 10.33 4.47 6.01
C MET A 148 10.62 5.60 5.02
N HIS A 149 11.70 6.35 5.21
CA HIS A 149 12.15 7.34 4.22
C HIS A 149 12.39 6.70 2.85
N LYS A 150 13.06 5.54 2.85
CA LYS A 150 13.28 4.75 1.62
C LYS A 150 11.98 4.27 1.01
N ALA A 151 11.04 3.77 1.83
CA ALA A 151 9.75 3.29 1.35
C ALA A 151 8.92 4.42 0.73
N ALA A 152 8.75 5.54 1.44
CA ALA A 152 7.97 6.67 0.97
C ALA A 152 8.58 7.30 -0.28
N GLY A 153 9.90 7.52 -0.30
CA GLY A 153 10.59 8.01 -1.48
C GLY A 153 10.47 7.06 -2.69
N TRP A 154 10.59 5.76 -2.45
CA TRP A 154 10.39 4.75 -3.50
C TRP A 154 8.96 4.78 -4.05
N MET A 155 7.93 4.84 -3.20
CA MET A 155 6.52 4.88 -3.63
C MET A 155 6.21 6.18 -4.40
N LEU A 156 6.69 7.33 -3.94
CA LEU A 156 6.58 8.60 -4.66
C LEU A 156 7.23 8.52 -6.04
N ARG A 157 8.42 7.95 -6.16
CA ARG A 157 9.10 7.72 -7.44
C ARG A 157 8.27 6.84 -8.38
N GLU A 158 7.72 5.72 -7.88
CA GLU A 158 6.90 4.83 -8.68
C GLU A 158 5.58 5.49 -9.09
N MET A 159 4.97 6.29 -8.23
CA MET A 159 3.79 7.10 -8.55
C MET A 159 4.13 8.13 -9.65
N GLY A 160 5.22 8.88 -9.50
CA GLY A 160 5.66 9.84 -10.53
C GLY A 160 5.90 9.19 -11.88
N LYS A 161 6.54 8.01 -11.91
CA LYS A 161 6.82 7.25 -13.13
C LYS A 161 5.58 6.66 -13.80
N ARG A 162 4.60 6.20 -13.01
CA ARG A 162 3.47 5.40 -13.54
C ARG A 162 2.21 6.22 -13.76
N VAL A 163 2.00 7.26 -12.95
CA VAL A 163 0.80 8.10 -13.00
C VAL A 163 1.14 9.46 -13.60
N SER A 164 1.95 10.26 -12.91
CA SER A 164 2.31 11.59 -13.38
C SER A 164 3.54 12.13 -12.67
N MET A 165 4.55 12.48 -13.44
CA MET A 165 5.75 13.17 -12.95
C MET A 165 5.42 14.57 -12.43
N ASP A 166 4.40 15.23 -12.99
CA ASP A 166 3.98 16.55 -12.53
C ASP A 166 3.32 16.49 -11.14
N LEU A 167 2.53 15.45 -10.85
CA LEU A 167 2.03 15.23 -9.49
C LEU A 167 3.17 15.03 -8.49
N LEU A 168 4.23 14.33 -8.87
CA LEU A 168 5.42 14.20 -8.02
C LEU A 168 6.09 15.57 -7.81
N ARG A 169 6.23 16.40 -8.86
CA ARG A 169 6.77 17.75 -8.73
C ARG A 169 5.91 18.64 -7.84
N ASP A 170 4.59 18.53 -7.95
CA ASP A 170 3.66 19.27 -7.09
C ASP A 170 3.81 18.88 -5.61
N PHE A 171 3.93 17.59 -5.32
CA PHE A 171 4.24 17.11 -3.99
C PHE A 171 5.58 17.66 -3.47
N LEU A 172 6.61 17.63 -4.30
CA LEU A 172 7.93 18.14 -3.93
C LEU A 172 7.94 19.66 -3.71
N ARG A 173 7.19 20.45 -4.48
CA ARG A 173 7.07 21.91 -4.25
C ARG A 173 6.49 22.23 -2.86
N GLN A 174 5.61 21.38 -2.37
CA GLN A 174 4.98 21.56 -1.05
C GLN A 174 5.87 21.07 0.08
N HIS A 175 6.59 19.98 -0.09
CA HIS A 175 7.20 19.22 1.00
C HIS A 175 8.72 19.06 0.94
N ALA A 176 9.41 19.35 -0.17
CA ALA A 176 10.83 19.02 -0.32
C ALA A 176 11.72 19.62 0.79
N HIS A 177 11.38 20.82 1.29
CA HIS A 177 12.13 21.52 2.32
C HIS A 177 12.07 20.84 3.70
N GLU A 178 11.07 20.03 3.96
CA GLU A 178 10.87 19.29 5.22
C GLU A 178 11.10 17.77 5.09
N MET A 179 11.23 17.28 3.84
CA MET A 179 11.49 15.87 3.58
C MET A 179 12.84 15.43 4.12
N PRO A 180 12.92 14.27 4.81
CA PRO A 180 14.20 13.63 5.06
C PRO A 180 15.02 13.44 3.78
N ARG A 181 16.31 13.75 3.80
CA ARG A 181 17.19 13.70 2.62
C ARG A 181 17.17 12.34 1.91
N THR A 182 17.05 11.25 2.67
CA THR A 182 16.92 9.89 2.10
C THR A 182 15.62 9.77 1.30
N MET A 183 14.47 10.24 1.84
CA MET A 183 13.18 10.19 1.17
C MET A 183 13.21 11.00 -0.14
N LEU A 184 13.74 12.23 -0.10
CA LEU A 184 13.87 13.09 -1.26
C LEU A 184 14.73 12.43 -2.35
N ARG A 185 15.92 11.91 -2.01
CA ARG A 185 16.80 11.23 -2.98
C ARG A 185 16.12 10.06 -3.67
N TYR A 186 15.36 9.25 -2.94
CA TYR A 186 14.63 8.12 -3.51
C TYR A 186 13.50 8.59 -4.45
N ALA A 187 12.77 9.65 -4.06
CA ALA A 187 11.66 10.18 -4.84
C ALA A 187 12.12 10.72 -6.21
N ILE A 188 13.25 11.44 -6.24
CA ILE A 188 13.76 12.10 -7.45
C ILE A 188 14.71 11.25 -8.30
N GLU A 189 15.01 10.00 -7.90
CA GLU A 189 16.04 9.14 -8.53
C GLU A 189 15.90 9.03 -10.06
N LYS A 190 14.69 9.08 -10.60
CA LYS A 190 14.42 8.94 -12.05
C LYS A 190 14.26 10.28 -12.78
N MET A 191 14.45 11.40 -12.09
CA MET A 191 14.47 12.73 -12.70
C MET A 191 15.81 12.99 -13.40
N PRO A 192 15.86 13.92 -14.37
CA PRO A 192 17.11 14.39 -14.99
C PRO A 192 18.11 14.88 -13.94
N GLU A 193 19.40 14.73 -14.21
CA GLU A 193 20.46 15.07 -13.24
C GLU A 193 20.38 16.52 -12.77
N GLN A 194 20.13 17.46 -13.69
CA GLN A 194 20.01 18.87 -13.36
C GLN A 194 18.85 19.13 -12.41
N GLU A 195 17.67 18.56 -12.69
CA GLU A 195 16.47 18.69 -11.83
C GLU A 195 16.71 18.07 -10.44
N ARG A 196 17.42 16.93 -10.35
CA ARG A 196 17.79 16.33 -9.07
C ARG A 196 18.70 17.24 -8.23
N LYS A 197 19.66 17.93 -8.88
CA LYS A 197 20.53 18.88 -8.18
C LYS A 197 19.73 20.07 -7.63
N GLU A 198 18.78 20.57 -8.39
CA GLU A 198 17.88 21.64 -7.96
C GLU A 198 17.06 21.24 -6.74
N TRP A 199 16.37 20.09 -6.78
CA TRP A 199 15.63 19.56 -5.62
C TRP A 199 16.52 19.27 -4.40
N MET A 200 17.74 18.86 -4.61
CA MET A 200 18.68 18.60 -3.47
C MET A 200 19.27 19.87 -2.87
N SER A 201 19.08 21.04 -3.49
CA SER A 201 19.53 22.34 -2.97
C SER A 201 18.50 23.09 -2.14
N VAL A 202 17.25 22.59 -2.10
CA VAL A 202 16.14 23.13 -1.31
C VAL A 202 16.31 22.88 0.17
#